data_fc813fc4f124ba66cfd7e08e19b4789e
#
_entry.id   fc813fc4f124ba66cfd7e08e19b4789e
#
_cell.length_a   1.000
_cell.length_b   1.000
_cell.length_c   1.000
_cell.angle_alpha   90.00
_cell.angle_beta   90.00
_cell.angle_gamma   90.00
#
_symmetry.space_group_name_H-M   'P 1'
#
loop_
_entity.id
_entity.type
_entity.pdbx_description
1 polymer ?
#
loop_
_entity_poly.entity_id
_entity_poly.type
_entity_poly.pdbx_seq_one_letter_code
_entity_poly.pdbx_strand_id
1 'polypeptide(L)'
;MKKDWKVYAEKTFNNLKANSHKWRSSPNWDRAITRDYYIGVFDCGNPNPTGMISENAFHNKLNKTKTVHDHCLSPQFIGRMIMDNQEKYLSDYETFEEIFWYSCRTIIVTQRENEALSDLTSNRDNKYQVLVPTHMKYN
;
A
#
# COMPACT_ATOMS: atom_id res chain seq x y z
N MET A 1 -18.77 -0.17 -12.25
CA MET A 1 -17.78 0.40 -13.17
C MET A 1 -16.37 0.16 -12.64
N LYS A 2 -15.50 -0.39 -13.47
CA LYS A 2 -14.12 -0.71 -13.06
C LYS A 2 -13.28 0.56 -13.03
N LYS A 3 -12.56 0.78 -11.93
CA LYS A 3 -11.68 1.94 -11.78
C LYS A 3 -10.43 1.78 -12.66
N ASP A 4 -9.97 2.87 -13.26
CA ASP A 4 -8.71 2.91 -14.00
C ASP A 4 -7.59 3.28 -13.03
N TRP A 5 -6.80 2.31 -12.63
CA TRP A 5 -5.73 2.49 -11.67
C TRP A 5 -4.66 3.48 -12.15
N LYS A 6 -4.47 3.61 -13.46
CA LYS A 6 -3.47 4.52 -14.03
C LYS A 6 -3.80 5.99 -13.75
N VAL A 7 -5.08 6.32 -13.70
CA VAL A 7 -5.53 7.67 -13.32
C VAL A 7 -5.09 7.98 -11.88
N TYR A 8 -5.25 7.02 -10.99
CA TYR A 8 -4.83 7.17 -9.60
C TYR A 8 -3.30 7.23 -9.46
N ALA A 9 -2.58 6.45 -10.25
CA ALA A 9 -1.11 6.48 -10.26
C ALA A 9 -0.60 7.85 -10.70
N GLU A 10 -1.15 8.41 -11.78
CA GLU A 10 -0.76 9.72 -12.29
C GLU A 10 -1.08 10.83 -11.30
N LYS A 11 -2.27 10.81 -10.72
CA LYS A 11 -2.67 11.78 -9.71
C LYS A 11 -1.74 11.73 -8.48
N THR A 12 -1.44 10.54 -8.01
CA THR A 12 -0.55 10.33 -6.86
C THR A 12 0.85 10.83 -7.17
N PHE A 13 1.38 10.50 -8.36
CA PHE A 13 2.67 10.98 -8.82
C PHE A 13 2.75 12.51 -8.79
N ASN A 14 1.75 13.18 -9.34
CA ASN A 14 1.71 14.63 -9.38
C ASN A 14 1.63 15.25 -7.99
N ASN A 15 0.85 14.65 -7.08
CA ASN A 15 0.75 15.11 -5.70
C ASN A 15 2.08 14.98 -4.96
N LEU A 16 2.78 13.85 -5.12
CA LEU A 16 4.07 13.64 -4.47
C LEU A 16 5.11 14.62 -5.02
N LYS A 17 5.14 14.84 -6.32
CA LYS A 17 6.06 15.80 -6.93
C LYS A 17 5.81 17.23 -6.42
N ALA A 18 4.55 17.63 -6.33
CA ALA A 18 4.19 18.97 -5.87
C ALA A 18 4.66 19.24 -4.44
N ASN A 19 4.70 18.22 -3.59
CA ASN A 19 5.09 18.35 -2.19
C ASN A 19 6.48 17.78 -1.87
N SER A 20 7.22 17.36 -2.88
CA SER A 20 8.51 16.67 -2.70
C SER A 20 9.53 17.48 -1.90
N HIS A 21 9.54 18.79 -2.08
CA HIS A 21 10.46 19.68 -1.37
C HIS A 21 10.15 19.79 0.13
N LYS A 22 8.96 19.38 0.56
CA LYS A 22 8.56 19.39 1.97
C LYS A 22 8.93 18.10 2.71
N TRP A 23 9.40 17.10 1.98
CA TRP A 23 9.82 15.84 2.59
C TRP A 23 10.96 16.06 3.57
N ARG A 24 10.83 15.50 4.75
CA ARG A 24 11.77 15.65 5.88
C ARG A 24 11.81 17.05 6.48
N SER A 25 10.85 17.92 6.14
CA SER A 25 10.77 19.24 6.75
C SER A 25 10.12 19.22 8.14
N SER A 26 9.20 18.29 8.36
CA SER A 26 8.57 18.04 9.67
C SER A 26 7.91 16.67 9.69
N PRO A 27 7.68 16.09 10.88
CA PRO A 27 6.92 14.82 10.99
C PRO A 27 5.50 14.93 10.44
N ASN A 28 4.87 16.08 10.54
CA ASN A 28 3.51 16.28 10.00
C ASN A 28 3.50 16.24 8.46
N TRP A 29 4.50 16.85 7.81
CA TRP A 29 4.62 16.79 6.36
C TRP A 29 4.94 15.37 5.89
N ASP A 30 5.82 14.66 6.59
CA ASP A 30 6.17 13.30 6.23
C ASP A 30 4.95 12.38 6.32
N ARG A 31 4.12 12.54 7.34
CA ARG A 31 2.86 11.78 7.46
C ARG A 31 1.87 12.14 6.36
N ALA A 32 1.71 13.42 6.06
CA ALA A 32 0.78 13.87 5.03
C ALA A 32 1.18 13.34 3.64
N ILE A 33 2.44 13.41 3.30
CA ILE A 33 2.96 12.93 2.01
C ILE A 33 2.83 11.41 1.92
N THR A 34 3.20 10.68 2.96
CA THR A 34 3.05 9.22 3.02
C THR A 34 1.59 8.82 2.88
N ARG A 35 0.68 9.57 3.50
CA ARG A 35 -0.76 9.34 3.42
C ARG A 35 -1.29 9.55 2.00
N ASP A 36 -0.77 10.54 1.26
CA ASP A 36 -1.18 10.76 -0.13
C ASP A 36 -0.90 9.53 -1.00
N TYR A 37 0.26 8.91 -0.80
CA TYR A 37 0.59 7.66 -1.51
C TYR A 37 -0.33 6.52 -1.09
N TYR A 38 -0.51 6.34 0.20
CA TYR A 38 -1.39 5.32 0.77
C TYR A 38 -2.82 5.44 0.22
N ILE A 39 -3.38 6.64 0.22
CA ILE A 39 -4.73 6.89 -0.29
C ILE A 39 -4.82 6.56 -1.78
N GLY A 40 -3.81 6.95 -2.56
CA GLY A 40 -3.78 6.64 -3.99
C GLY A 40 -3.84 5.14 -4.25
N VAL A 41 -3.06 4.37 -3.52
CA VAL A 41 -3.05 2.90 -3.65
C VAL A 41 -4.38 2.29 -3.23
N PHE A 42 -4.96 2.75 -2.12
CA PHE A 42 -6.22 2.19 -1.62
C PHE A 42 -7.41 2.57 -2.48
N ASP A 43 -7.41 3.75 -3.07
CA ASP A 43 -8.57 4.25 -3.83
C ASP A 43 -8.71 3.61 -5.21
N CYS A 44 -7.67 2.98 -5.74
CA CYS A 44 -7.69 2.46 -7.11
C CYS A 44 -8.45 1.12 -7.29
N GLY A 45 -8.98 0.54 -6.21
CA GLY A 45 -9.92 -0.59 -6.31
C GLY A 45 -9.29 -1.97 -6.51
N ASN A 46 -8.12 -2.22 -5.93
CA ASN A 46 -7.43 -3.52 -5.94
C ASN A 46 -7.21 -4.08 -7.35
N PRO A 47 -6.52 -3.34 -8.24
CA PRO A 47 -6.40 -3.73 -9.65
C PRO A 47 -5.39 -4.86 -9.91
N ASN A 48 -4.58 -5.23 -8.92
CA ASN A 48 -3.49 -6.20 -9.09
C ASN A 48 -3.56 -7.33 -8.06
N PRO A 49 -4.68 -8.09 -8.01
CA PRO A 49 -4.78 -9.22 -7.08
C PRO A 49 -3.79 -10.32 -7.47
N THR A 50 -3.17 -10.94 -6.45
CA THR A 50 -2.25 -12.07 -6.70
C THR A 50 -2.98 -13.34 -7.11
N GLY A 51 -4.29 -13.41 -6.89
CA GLY A 51 -5.05 -14.64 -7.04
C GLY A 51 -4.91 -15.59 -5.85
N MET A 52 -4.09 -15.22 -4.87
CA MET A 52 -3.89 -16.03 -3.66
C MET A 52 -4.93 -15.70 -2.60
N ILE A 53 -5.25 -16.70 -1.81
CA ILE A 53 -6.26 -16.59 -0.75
C ILE A 53 -5.78 -17.41 0.45
N SER A 54 -5.95 -16.88 1.67
CA SER A 54 -5.64 -17.66 2.86
C SER A 54 -6.65 -18.81 3.02
N GLU A 55 -6.24 -19.85 3.71
CA GLU A 55 -7.12 -21.01 3.95
C GLU A 55 -8.40 -20.59 4.66
N ASN A 56 -8.30 -19.75 5.69
CA ASN A 56 -9.47 -19.28 6.42
C ASN A 56 -10.40 -18.42 5.54
N ALA A 57 -9.84 -17.57 4.68
CA ALA A 57 -10.62 -16.76 3.76
C ALA A 57 -11.32 -17.64 2.71
N PHE A 58 -10.67 -18.72 2.26
CA PHE A 58 -11.28 -19.69 1.35
C PHE A 58 -12.52 -20.32 1.99
N HIS A 59 -12.41 -20.77 3.24
CA HIS A 59 -13.56 -21.30 3.98
C HIS A 59 -14.65 -20.26 4.15
N ASN A 60 -14.29 -19.02 4.43
CA ASN A 60 -15.26 -17.93 4.55
C ASN A 60 -16.03 -17.71 3.24
N LYS A 61 -15.35 -17.80 2.09
CA LYS A 61 -16.02 -17.66 0.79
C LYS A 61 -17.01 -18.78 0.54
N LEU A 62 -16.67 -20.03 0.90
CA LEU A 62 -17.57 -21.16 0.79
C LEU A 62 -18.83 -20.97 1.65
N ASN A 63 -18.68 -20.33 2.81
CA ASN A 63 -19.78 -20.06 3.74
C ASN A 63 -20.41 -18.68 3.53
N LYS A 64 -20.01 -17.96 2.47
CA LYS A 64 -20.48 -16.60 2.14
C LYS A 64 -20.19 -15.59 3.25
N THR A 65 -19.13 -15.80 4.03
CA THR A 65 -18.67 -14.87 5.05
C THR A 65 -17.70 -13.88 4.44
N LYS A 66 -17.69 -12.65 4.96
CA LYS A 66 -16.89 -11.54 4.43
C LYS A 66 -15.40 -11.84 4.44
N THR A 67 -14.74 -11.48 3.33
CA THR A 67 -13.28 -11.47 3.19
C THR A 67 -12.82 -10.07 2.80
N VAL A 68 -11.52 -9.80 2.96
CA VAL A 68 -10.94 -8.52 2.59
C VAL A 68 -9.68 -8.71 1.76
N HIS A 69 -9.32 -7.69 0.98
CA HIS A 69 -8.04 -7.64 0.27
C HIS A 69 -7.00 -6.99 1.18
N ASP A 70 -5.87 -7.66 1.40
CA ASP A 70 -4.74 -7.13 2.14
C ASP A 70 -3.58 -6.88 1.17
N HIS A 71 -2.93 -5.72 1.29
CA HIS A 71 -1.78 -5.40 0.46
C HIS A 71 -0.58 -6.24 0.88
N CYS A 72 0.10 -6.85 -0.10
CA CYS A 72 1.27 -7.68 0.15
C CYS A 72 2.44 -6.86 0.71
N LEU A 73 2.55 -5.60 0.25
CA LEU A 73 3.54 -4.65 0.74
C LEU A 73 2.80 -3.47 1.38
N SER A 74 3.33 -2.98 2.50
CA SER A 74 2.74 -1.81 3.16
C SER A 74 2.85 -0.58 2.25
N PRO A 75 1.74 0.04 1.83
CA PRO A 75 1.80 1.25 1.01
C PRO A 75 2.50 2.42 1.70
N GLN A 76 2.39 2.52 3.02
CA GLN A 76 3.09 3.56 3.76
C GLN A 76 4.61 3.38 3.69
N PHE A 77 5.08 2.14 3.79
CA PHE A 77 6.51 1.84 3.65
C PHE A 77 7.00 2.19 2.24
N ILE A 78 6.27 1.77 1.22
CA ILE A 78 6.63 2.07 -0.17
C ILE A 78 6.62 3.58 -0.42
N GLY A 79 5.63 4.29 0.11
CA GLY A 79 5.58 5.75 0.01
C GLY A 79 6.82 6.43 0.60
N ARG A 80 7.26 5.99 1.77
CA ARG A 80 8.50 6.49 2.39
C ARG A 80 9.73 6.17 1.55
N MET A 81 9.80 4.95 1.04
CA MET A 81 10.90 4.54 0.17
C MET A 81 10.99 5.41 -1.07
N ILE A 82 9.86 5.70 -1.70
CA ILE A 82 9.79 6.58 -2.87
C ILE A 82 10.34 7.98 -2.51
N MET A 83 9.88 8.54 -1.40
CA MET A 83 10.27 9.88 -1.00
C MET A 83 11.73 9.96 -0.56
N ASP A 84 12.28 8.90 0.00
CA ASP A 84 13.70 8.82 0.32
C ASP A 84 14.58 8.57 -0.92
N ASN A 85 13.96 8.28 -2.07
CA ASN A 85 14.65 8.02 -3.33
C ASN A 85 13.96 8.78 -4.48
N GLN A 86 13.70 10.07 -4.27
CA GLN A 86 12.95 10.90 -5.21
C GLN A 86 13.56 10.96 -6.61
N GLU A 87 14.89 11.00 -6.69
CA GLU A 87 15.58 11.03 -7.98
C GLU A 87 15.26 9.82 -8.86
N LYS A 88 15.06 8.66 -8.23
CA LYS A 88 14.72 7.43 -8.94
C LYS A 88 13.23 7.38 -9.32
N TYR A 89 12.34 7.69 -8.38
CA TYR A 89 10.91 7.41 -8.53
C TYR A 89 10.09 8.60 -8.99
N LEU A 90 10.52 9.83 -8.74
CA LEU A 90 9.77 11.03 -9.11
C LEU A 90 10.33 11.77 -10.30
N SER A 91 11.46 11.34 -10.85
CA SER A 91 12.04 11.92 -12.07
C SER A 91 11.53 11.22 -13.35
N ASP A 92 11.00 10.00 -13.21
CA ASP A 92 10.51 9.19 -14.33
C ASP A 92 9.17 8.56 -13.96
N TYR A 93 8.11 8.98 -14.63
CA TYR A 93 6.76 8.48 -14.34
C TYR A 93 6.65 6.96 -14.55
N GLU A 94 7.30 6.40 -15.56
CA GLU A 94 7.23 4.96 -15.81
C GLU A 94 7.78 4.16 -14.64
N THR A 95 8.88 4.62 -14.04
CA THR A 95 9.45 3.99 -12.84
C THR A 95 8.48 4.09 -11.67
N PHE A 96 7.84 5.26 -11.49
CA PHE A 96 6.82 5.43 -10.46
C PHE A 96 5.61 4.53 -10.70
N GLU A 97 5.12 4.49 -11.93
CA GLU A 97 3.96 3.66 -12.29
C GLU A 97 4.20 2.19 -11.97
N GLU A 98 5.40 1.70 -12.24
CA GLU A 98 5.77 0.32 -11.95
C GLU A 98 5.71 0.01 -10.45
N ILE A 99 6.30 0.86 -9.60
CA ILE A 99 6.25 0.63 -8.16
C ILE A 99 4.83 0.81 -7.60
N PHE A 100 4.06 1.72 -8.16
CA PHE A 100 2.65 1.89 -7.79
C PHE A 100 1.85 0.63 -8.09
N TRP A 101 2.06 0.03 -9.26
CA TRP A 101 1.42 -1.22 -9.65
C TRP A 101 1.74 -2.35 -8.67
N TYR A 102 3.00 -2.50 -8.28
CA TYR A 102 3.39 -3.48 -7.28
C TYR A 102 2.77 -3.20 -5.91
N SER A 103 2.60 -1.94 -5.55
CA SER A 103 1.93 -1.56 -4.30
C SER A 103 0.45 -1.98 -4.27
N CYS A 104 -0.14 -2.18 -5.44
CA CYS A 104 -1.54 -2.61 -5.56
C CYS A 104 -1.73 -4.12 -5.41
N ARG A 105 -0.67 -4.91 -5.25
CA ARG A 105 -0.78 -6.37 -5.10
C ARG A 105 -1.49 -6.72 -3.81
N THR A 106 -2.49 -7.56 -3.92
CA THR A 106 -3.30 -7.97 -2.77
C THR A 106 -3.46 -9.48 -2.70
N ILE A 107 -3.70 -9.95 -1.49
CA ILE A 107 -4.10 -11.32 -1.21
C ILE A 107 -5.44 -11.26 -0.44
N ILE A 108 -6.29 -12.24 -0.63
CA ILE A 108 -7.58 -12.29 0.06
C ILE A 108 -7.40 -12.99 1.41
N VAL A 109 -7.83 -12.31 2.46
CA VAL A 109 -7.73 -12.79 3.85
C VAL A 109 -9.05 -12.54 4.58
N THR A 110 -9.19 -13.11 5.78
CA THR A 110 -10.32 -12.76 6.65
C THR A 110 -10.05 -11.38 7.28
N GLN A 111 -11.11 -10.72 7.71
CA GLN A 111 -10.99 -9.46 8.42
C GLN A 111 -10.13 -9.61 9.68
N ARG A 112 -10.31 -10.72 10.41
CA ARG A 112 -9.53 -11.01 11.62
C ARG A 112 -8.04 -11.17 11.33
N GLU A 113 -7.70 -11.87 10.23
CA GLU A 113 -6.31 -12.01 9.79
C GLU A 113 -5.71 -10.64 9.44
N ASN A 114 -6.47 -9.83 8.73
CA ASN A 114 -6.01 -8.48 8.34
C ASN A 114 -5.74 -7.60 9.56
N GLU A 115 -6.61 -7.63 10.57
CA GLU A 115 -6.43 -6.89 11.82
C GLU A 115 -5.18 -7.35 12.56
N ALA A 116 -4.95 -8.66 12.65
CA ALA A 116 -3.76 -9.21 13.30
C ALA A 116 -2.47 -8.78 12.59
N LEU A 117 -2.48 -8.75 11.26
CA LEU A 117 -1.33 -8.30 10.47
C LEU A 117 -1.09 -6.79 10.65
N SER A 118 -2.14 -6.01 10.77
CA SER A 118 -2.04 -4.58 11.03
C SER A 118 -1.32 -4.32 12.36
N ASP A 119 -1.61 -5.10 13.39
CA ASP A 119 -0.93 -4.98 14.68
C ASP A 119 0.55 -5.35 14.60
N LEU A 120 0.92 -6.28 13.72
CA LEU A 120 2.32 -6.65 13.50
C LEU A 120 3.11 -5.59 12.72
N THR A 121 2.45 -4.89 11.80
CA THR A 121 3.11 -3.94 10.91
C THR A 121 3.10 -2.51 11.44
N SER A 122 2.30 -2.22 12.47
CA SER A 122 2.20 -0.90 13.11
C SER A 122 2.84 -0.94 14.47
N ASN A 123 3.75 -0.02 14.75
CA ASN A 123 4.25 0.19 16.10
C ASN A 123 3.74 1.53 16.60
N ARG A 124 2.78 1.51 17.53
CA ARG A 124 2.15 2.71 18.05
C ARG A 124 3.10 3.56 18.88
N ASP A 125 4.08 2.94 19.52
CA ASP A 125 5.05 3.61 20.37
C ASP A 125 6.22 4.17 19.60
N ASN A 126 6.46 3.65 18.40
CA ASN A 126 7.44 4.15 17.45
C ASN A 126 6.74 4.80 16.28
N LYS A 127 7.27 5.86 15.79
CA LYS A 127 6.73 6.56 14.61
C LYS A 127 7.05 5.82 13.30
N TYR A 128 7.62 4.63 13.39
CA TYR A 128 8.03 3.84 12.23
C TYR A 128 7.14 2.63 12.08
N GLN A 129 6.76 2.37 10.86
CA GLN A 129 6.05 1.16 10.50
C GLN A 129 7.05 0.04 10.26
N VAL A 130 6.81 -1.11 10.86
CA VAL A 130 7.66 -2.29 10.64
C VAL A 130 7.22 -3.00 9.36
N LEU A 131 8.17 -3.25 8.47
CA LEU A 131 7.91 -4.03 7.27
C LEU A 131 7.91 -5.52 7.61
N VAL A 132 6.80 -6.19 7.35
CA VAL A 132 6.71 -7.65 7.50
C VAL A 132 6.75 -8.27 6.10
N PRO A 133 7.77 -9.08 5.78
CA PRO A 133 7.83 -9.75 4.47
C PRO A 133 6.63 -10.66 4.24
N THR A 134 6.18 -10.75 3.01
CA THR A 134 4.97 -11.50 2.64
C THR A 134 5.03 -12.95 3.11
N HIS A 135 6.17 -13.62 2.97
CA HIS A 135 6.32 -15.01 3.40
C HIS A 135 6.17 -15.20 4.91
N MET A 136 6.46 -14.16 5.71
CA MET A 136 6.25 -14.20 7.16
C MET A 136 4.80 -13.92 7.53
N LYS A 137 4.08 -13.16 6.69
CA LYS A 137 2.67 -12.85 6.91
C LYS A 137 1.77 -14.06 6.72
N TYR A 138 2.09 -14.94 5.78
CA TYR A 138 1.19 -15.98 5.29
C TYR A 138 1.73 -17.42 5.38
N ASN A 139 2.75 -17.61 6.14
CA ASN A 139 3.24 -18.96 6.42
C ASN A 139 2.36 -19.67 7.44
#